data_b24dd393dd2f4e8b855fd185e1787201
#
_entry.id   b24dd393dd2f4e8b855fd185e1787201
#
_cell.length_a   1.000
_cell.length_b   1.000
_cell.length_c   1.000
_cell.angle_alpha   90.00
_cell.angle_beta   90.00
_cell.angle_gamma   90.00
#
_symmetry.space_group_name_H-M   'P 1'
#
loop_
_entity.id
_entity.type
_entity.pdbx_description
1 polymer ?
#
loop_
_entity_poly.entity_id
_entity_poly.type
_entity_poly.pdbx_seq_one_letter_code
_entity_poly.pdbx_strand_id
1 'polypeptide(L)'
;MRPLAAAMLLGLLGAGCSVSFPIIGLSSKGEDEVAATSAMTTSSTLPVRGGDRAGPFASLASELGPEDMRRADGAMGVALDPQGNGAAVSWDNPQNGIKGSFVPVGGPFLRSDEICRAFIASVQTQTRPVKLQGTACRPSGGEWAVKDVGPWKDLG
;
A
#
# COMPACT_ATOMS: atom_id res chain seq x y z
N MET A 1 -50.91 8.08 34.86
CA MET A 1 -51.54 8.90 33.80
C MET A 1 -50.77 8.69 32.50
N ARG A 2 -51.36 7.97 31.56
CA ARG A 2 -50.92 7.89 30.13
C ARG A 2 -51.44 9.17 29.46
N PRO A 3 -50.90 9.65 28.29
CA PRO A 3 -51.04 8.99 27.00
C PRO A 3 -49.87 9.15 26.00
N LEU A 4 -49.80 8.19 25.05
CA LEU A 4 -50.02 8.26 23.59
C LEU A 4 -48.92 8.93 22.74
N ALA A 5 -48.16 8.14 22.04
CA ALA A 5 -48.26 7.74 20.63
C ALA A 5 -48.05 8.84 19.59
N ALA A 6 -46.96 8.73 18.81
CA ALA A 6 -46.96 9.06 17.36
C ALA A 6 -45.82 8.36 16.66
N ALA A 7 -46.15 7.35 15.88
CA ALA A 7 -45.32 6.74 14.86
C ALA A 7 -45.19 7.70 13.67
N MET A 8 -43.98 7.95 13.16
CA MET A 8 -43.77 8.47 11.82
C MET A 8 -42.77 7.60 11.10
N LEU A 9 -43.27 6.69 10.30
CA LEU A 9 -42.55 6.07 9.21
C LEU A 9 -42.31 7.14 8.12
N LEU A 10 -41.06 7.42 7.81
CA LEU A 10 -40.68 8.02 6.53
C LEU A 10 -39.70 7.08 5.85
N GLY A 11 -40.23 6.34 4.85
CA GLY A 11 -39.44 5.61 3.89
C GLY A 11 -38.76 6.59 2.92
N LEU A 12 -37.43 6.55 2.81
CA LEU A 12 -36.70 7.14 1.70
C LEU A 12 -36.32 6.04 0.71
N LEU A 13 -36.97 6.10 -0.43
CA LEU A 13 -36.61 5.37 -1.64
C LEU A 13 -35.26 5.90 -2.14
N GLY A 14 -34.21 5.08 -2.03
CA GLY A 14 -32.93 5.33 -2.64
C GLY A 14 -32.99 5.07 -4.14
N ALA A 15 -32.97 6.10 -4.96
CA ALA A 15 -32.83 6.02 -6.40
C ALA A 15 -31.37 5.67 -6.73
N GLY A 16 -31.10 4.43 -7.15
CA GLY A 16 -29.81 4.01 -7.69
C GLY A 16 -29.57 4.64 -9.06
N CYS A 17 -28.56 5.48 -9.19
CA CYS A 17 -28.09 5.96 -10.49
C CYS A 17 -27.21 4.88 -11.13
N SER A 18 -27.81 4.09 -12.04
CA SER A 18 -27.07 3.23 -12.95
C SER A 18 -26.54 4.07 -14.12
N VAL A 19 -25.24 4.32 -14.17
CA VAL A 19 -24.61 4.96 -15.31
C VAL A 19 -24.31 3.88 -16.35
N SER A 20 -25.15 3.78 -17.39
CA SER A 20 -24.90 2.93 -18.55
C SER A 20 -24.17 3.75 -19.61
N PHE A 21 -22.95 3.36 -19.97
CA PHE A 21 -22.24 3.92 -21.11
C PHE A 21 -22.68 3.19 -22.38
N PRO A 22 -23.19 3.88 -23.41
CA PRO A 22 -23.46 3.25 -24.69
C PRO A 22 -22.15 2.99 -25.41
N ILE A 23 -21.87 1.72 -25.68
CA ILE A 23 -20.80 1.33 -26.61
C ILE A 23 -21.33 1.59 -28.01
N ILE A 24 -20.79 2.62 -28.68
CA ILE A 24 -21.10 2.89 -30.08
C ILE A 24 -20.37 1.83 -30.89
N GLY A 25 -21.13 0.84 -31.34
CA GLY A 25 -20.67 -0.13 -32.33
C GLY A 25 -20.55 0.54 -33.71
N LEU A 26 -19.34 0.69 -34.19
CA LEU A 26 -19.09 0.95 -35.62
C LEU A 26 -19.16 -0.38 -36.36
N SER A 27 -20.31 -0.59 -37.02
CA SER A 27 -20.48 -1.64 -38.00
C SER A 27 -19.82 -1.21 -39.29
N SER A 28 -18.76 -1.86 -39.72
CA SER A 28 -18.33 -1.88 -41.09
C SER A 28 -18.24 -3.31 -41.58
N LYS A 29 -19.09 -3.57 -42.55
CA LYS A 29 -19.25 -4.80 -43.34
C LYS A 29 -18.02 -4.96 -44.29
N GLY A 30 -17.44 -6.14 -44.25
CA GLY A 30 -16.42 -6.56 -45.21
C GLY A 30 -16.06 -8.00 -44.92
N GLU A 31 -16.34 -8.84 -45.92
CA GLU A 31 -16.21 -10.29 -45.93
C GLU A 31 -14.77 -10.76 -45.96
N ASP A 32 -14.60 -12.01 -45.47
CA ASP A 32 -13.57 -13.01 -45.76
C ASP A 32 -12.13 -12.82 -45.25
N GLU A 33 -11.74 -13.68 -44.39
CA GLU A 33 -10.83 -14.81 -44.52
C GLU A 33 -10.24 -15.28 -43.20
N VAL A 34 -10.24 -16.55 -43.05
CA VAL A 34 -9.67 -17.37 -41.97
C VAL A 34 -8.21 -17.00 -41.66
N ALA A 35 -7.87 -16.82 -40.42
CA ALA A 35 -6.67 -17.45 -39.83
C ALA A 35 -6.40 -17.03 -38.37
N ALA A 36 -6.14 -18.05 -37.59
CA ALA A 36 -5.26 -18.08 -36.42
C ALA A 36 -5.64 -17.18 -35.22
N THR A 37 -6.33 -17.79 -34.30
CA THR A 37 -6.31 -17.54 -32.87
C THR A 37 -4.88 -17.32 -32.38
N SER A 38 -4.46 -16.07 -32.27
CA SER A 38 -3.33 -15.71 -31.44
C SER A 38 -3.89 -15.10 -30.17
N ALA A 39 -3.98 -15.91 -29.15
CA ALA A 39 -4.16 -15.43 -27.78
C ALA A 39 -2.98 -14.49 -27.48
N MET A 40 -3.21 -13.20 -27.59
CA MET A 40 -2.30 -12.21 -27.03
C MET A 40 -2.40 -12.28 -25.51
N THR A 41 -1.63 -13.19 -24.94
CA THR A 41 -1.24 -13.10 -23.56
C THR A 41 -0.36 -11.87 -23.43
N THR A 42 -0.95 -10.76 -23.06
CA THR A 42 -0.19 -9.56 -22.68
C THR A 42 0.44 -9.84 -21.34
N SER A 43 1.50 -10.62 -21.34
CA SER A 43 2.44 -10.66 -20.21
C SER A 43 3.13 -9.29 -20.23
N SER A 44 2.58 -8.32 -19.52
CA SER A 44 3.32 -7.13 -19.12
C SER A 44 4.43 -7.55 -18.16
N THR A 45 5.47 -8.13 -18.72
CA THR A 45 6.74 -8.28 -18.05
C THR A 45 7.41 -6.90 -18.10
N LEU A 46 6.99 -6.01 -17.20
CA LEU A 46 7.81 -4.86 -16.90
C LEU A 46 9.14 -5.40 -16.40
N PRO A 47 10.28 -5.02 -17.01
CA PRO A 47 11.56 -5.39 -16.46
C PRO A 47 11.62 -4.77 -15.06
N VAL A 48 11.53 -5.62 -14.04
CA VAL A 48 11.94 -5.25 -12.70
C VAL A 48 13.42 -4.89 -12.83
N ARG A 49 13.71 -3.62 -13.02
CA ARG A 49 15.04 -3.09 -12.85
C ARG A 49 15.41 -3.42 -11.41
N GLY A 50 16.24 -4.46 -11.24
CA GLY A 50 16.96 -4.74 -10.02
C GLY A 50 17.94 -3.60 -9.74
N GLY A 51 17.41 -2.45 -9.37
CA GLY A 51 18.16 -1.43 -8.64
C GLY A 51 18.13 -1.88 -7.19
N ASP A 52 19.27 -1.86 -6.55
CA ASP A 52 19.50 -2.19 -5.15
C ASP A 52 18.37 -1.65 -4.26
N ARG A 53 17.32 -2.46 -4.13
CA ARG A 53 16.31 -2.24 -3.11
C ARG A 53 16.89 -2.70 -1.79
N ALA A 54 17.81 -1.93 -1.26
CA ALA A 54 18.04 -1.91 0.16
C ALA A 54 16.76 -1.36 0.82
N GLY A 55 15.68 -2.17 0.73
CA GLY A 55 14.44 -1.87 1.43
C GLY A 55 14.71 -1.76 2.93
N PRO A 56 13.75 -1.26 3.74
CA PRO A 56 13.91 -1.08 5.18
C PRO A 56 14.34 -2.37 5.88
N PHE A 57 14.16 -3.49 5.22
CA PHE A 57 14.39 -4.82 5.76
C PHE A 57 15.54 -5.58 5.09
N ALA A 58 16.48 -4.87 4.40
CA ALA A 58 17.64 -5.54 3.78
C ALA A 58 18.41 -6.42 4.76
N SER A 59 18.53 -6.00 6.02
CA SER A 59 19.14 -6.80 7.10
C SER A 59 18.31 -8.02 7.53
N LEU A 60 17.06 -8.11 7.09
CA LEU A 60 16.12 -9.19 7.36
C LEU A 60 15.74 -9.96 6.09
N ALA A 61 16.40 -9.71 4.97
CA ALA A 61 16.03 -10.27 3.66
C ALA A 61 16.02 -11.82 3.64
N SER A 62 16.78 -12.46 4.53
CA SER A 62 16.78 -13.91 4.69
C SER A 62 15.61 -14.43 5.55
N GLU A 63 14.95 -13.55 6.31
CA GLU A 63 13.88 -13.92 7.25
C GLU A 63 12.50 -13.52 6.72
N LEU A 64 12.43 -12.55 5.78
CA LEU A 64 11.19 -12.02 5.22
C LEU A 64 11.00 -12.49 3.77
N GLY A 65 9.84 -13.07 3.50
CA GLY A 65 9.43 -13.45 2.15
C GLY A 65 8.88 -12.27 1.33
N PRO A 66 8.65 -12.48 0.02
CA PRO A 66 8.10 -11.42 -0.85
C PRO A 66 6.76 -10.86 -0.38
N GLU A 67 5.89 -11.71 0.19
CA GLU A 67 4.59 -11.28 0.69
C GLU A 67 4.72 -10.45 1.98
N ASP A 68 5.69 -10.78 2.85
CA ASP A 68 5.99 -9.98 4.04
C ASP A 68 6.45 -8.59 3.64
N MET A 69 7.36 -8.51 2.65
CA MET A 69 7.86 -7.24 2.12
C MET A 69 6.74 -6.39 1.51
N ARG A 70 5.88 -7.00 0.69
CA ARG A 70 4.75 -6.30 0.08
C ARG A 70 3.80 -5.69 1.11
N ARG A 71 3.50 -6.45 2.18
CA ARG A 71 2.63 -5.98 3.28
C ARG A 71 3.31 -4.88 4.09
N ALA A 72 4.58 -5.04 4.37
CA ALA A 72 5.37 -4.03 5.06
C ALA A 72 5.46 -2.72 4.27
N ASP A 73 5.71 -2.77 2.96
CA ASP A 73 5.74 -1.58 2.09
C ASP A 73 4.40 -0.85 2.08
N GLY A 74 3.29 -1.59 1.99
CA GLY A 74 1.96 -1.01 2.10
C GLY A 74 1.72 -0.30 3.43
N ALA A 75 2.09 -0.93 4.55
CA ALA A 75 1.96 -0.33 5.87
C ALA A 75 2.88 0.90 6.05
N MET A 76 4.09 0.85 5.52
CA MET A 76 5.02 1.99 5.51
C MET A 76 4.42 3.17 4.76
N GLY A 77 3.86 2.94 3.57
CA GLY A 77 3.21 3.98 2.78
C GLY A 77 2.12 4.72 3.53
N VAL A 78 1.29 3.99 4.27
CA VAL A 78 0.22 4.56 5.10
C VAL A 78 0.77 5.28 6.32
N ALA A 79 1.74 4.68 7.02
CA ALA A 79 2.33 5.28 8.24
C ALA A 79 3.04 6.60 7.95
N LEU A 80 3.74 6.67 6.81
CA LEU A 80 4.55 7.84 6.45
C LEU A 80 3.77 8.92 5.70
N ASP A 81 2.48 8.73 5.42
CA ASP A 81 1.69 9.75 4.74
C ASP A 81 1.80 11.10 5.47
N PRO A 82 2.19 12.19 4.78
CA PRO A 82 2.32 13.51 5.38
C PRO A 82 1.02 14.05 5.95
N GLN A 83 -0.11 13.62 5.43
CA GLN A 83 -1.45 13.99 5.90
C GLN A 83 -1.96 13.08 7.03
N GLY A 84 -1.23 11.99 7.31
CA GLY A 84 -1.56 11.08 8.38
C GLY A 84 -1.34 11.70 9.77
N ASN A 85 -2.07 11.20 10.75
CA ASN A 85 -2.01 11.67 12.15
C ASN A 85 -0.74 11.22 12.91
N GLY A 86 0.19 10.55 12.25
CA GLY A 86 1.42 10.04 12.89
C GLY A 86 1.20 8.77 13.72
N ALA A 87 0.07 8.10 13.57
CA ALA A 87 -0.21 6.85 14.26
C ALA A 87 0.66 5.69 13.76
N ALA A 88 0.87 4.70 14.62
CA ALA A 88 1.48 3.44 14.23
C ALA A 88 0.58 2.68 13.26
N VAL A 89 1.16 2.12 12.20
CA VAL A 89 0.49 1.23 11.25
C VAL A 89 1.10 -0.15 11.33
N SER A 90 0.27 -1.13 11.63
CA SER A 90 0.69 -2.53 11.75
C SER A 90 0.37 -3.31 10.49
N TRP A 91 1.14 -4.37 10.26
CA TRP A 91 0.91 -5.37 9.23
C TRP A 91 1.18 -6.77 9.79
N ASP A 92 0.60 -7.78 9.16
CA ASP A 92 0.83 -9.18 9.51
C ASP A 92 0.71 -10.05 8.26
N ASN A 93 1.40 -11.18 8.28
CA ASN A 93 1.25 -12.24 7.29
C ASN A 93 0.72 -13.50 7.98
N PRO A 94 -0.57 -13.82 7.80
CA PRO A 94 -1.18 -14.98 8.45
C PRO A 94 -0.62 -16.32 7.94
N GLN A 95 0.07 -16.35 6.80
CA GLN A 95 0.64 -17.58 6.25
C GLN A 95 1.85 -18.08 7.04
N ASN A 96 2.63 -17.17 7.60
CA ASN A 96 3.85 -17.50 8.33
C ASN A 96 3.91 -16.90 9.75
N GLY A 97 2.93 -16.07 10.12
CA GLY A 97 2.84 -15.44 11.45
C GLY A 97 3.81 -14.26 11.65
N ILE A 98 4.58 -13.87 10.63
CA ILE A 98 5.44 -12.68 10.69
C ILE A 98 4.55 -11.44 10.71
N LYS A 99 4.92 -10.48 11.54
CA LYS A 99 4.17 -9.23 11.70
C LYS A 99 5.08 -8.09 12.09
N GLY A 100 4.61 -6.87 11.89
CA GLY A 100 5.38 -5.69 12.26
C GLY A 100 4.53 -4.43 12.31
N SER A 101 5.21 -3.31 12.52
CA SER A 101 4.59 -2.00 12.53
C SER A 101 5.60 -0.92 12.15
N PHE A 102 5.07 0.18 11.61
CA PHE A 102 5.81 1.42 11.40
C PHE A 102 5.23 2.51 12.27
N VAL A 103 6.11 3.28 12.89
CA VAL A 103 5.77 4.49 13.66
C VAL A 103 6.55 5.65 13.06
N PRO A 104 5.90 6.67 12.50
CA PRO A 104 6.61 7.85 12.04
C PRO A 104 7.17 8.63 13.24
N VAL A 105 8.36 9.20 13.05
CA VAL A 105 9.05 10.02 14.07
C VAL A 105 9.11 11.45 13.57
N GLY A 106 8.49 12.34 14.31
CA GLY A 106 8.41 13.75 13.93
C GLY A 106 7.53 14.04 12.70
N GLY A 107 7.57 15.27 12.23
CA GLY A 107 6.87 15.71 11.03
C GLY A 107 7.61 15.36 9.74
N PRO A 108 6.91 15.44 8.58
CA PRO A 108 7.57 15.35 7.29
C PRO A 108 8.51 16.55 7.07
N PHE A 109 9.58 16.34 6.32
CA PHE A 109 10.55 17.36 5.94
C PHE A 109 10.98 17.21 4.48
N LEU A 110 11.51 18.27 3.90
CA LEU A 110 12.02 18.25 2.51
C LEU A 110 13.53 17.96 2.50
N ARG A 111 13.96 17.08 1.59
CA ARG A 111 15.36 16.80 1.28
C ARG A 111 15.47 16.53 -0.22
N SER A 112 16.27 17.34 -0.94
CA SER A 112 16.50 17.20 -2.39
C SER A 112 15.19 17.08 -3.20
N ASP A 113 14.25 17.98 -2.95
CA ASP A 113 12.92 18.04 -3.58
C ASP A 113 12.02 16.80 -3.34
N GLU A 114 12.41 15.93 -2.41
CA GLU A 114 11.59 14.82 -1.95
C GLU A 114 11.00 15.11 -0.58
N ILE A 115 9.77 14.65 -0.35
CA ILE A 115 9.16 14.65 0.99
C ILE A 115 9.70 13.45 1.75
N CYS A 116 10.38 13.70 2.86
CA CYS A 116 10.98 12.67 3.70
C CYS A 116 10.28 12.58 5.06
N ARG A 117 10.32 11.41 5.66
CA ARG A 117 9.88 11.19 7.04
C ARG A 117 10.73 10.12 7.70
N ALA A 118 11.13 10.37 8.94
CA ALA A 118 11.80 9.39 9.76
C ALA A 118 10.79 8.39 10.34
N PHE A 119 11.24 7.16 10.59
CA PHE A 119 10.39 6.13 11.15
C PHE A 119 11.15 5.17 12.08
N ILE A 120 10.39 4.52 12.93
CA ILE A 120 10.79 3.31 13.65
C ILE A 120 9.96 2.16 13.09
N ALA A 121 10.63 1.06 12.75
CA ALA A 121 9.99 -0.19 12.36
C ALA A 121 10.23 -1.25 13.44
N SER A 122 9.19 -1.98 13.79
CA SER A 122 9.27 -3.18 14.63
C SER A 122 8.84 -4.38 13.82
N VAL A 123 9.61 -5.45 13.84
CA VAL A 123 9.31 -6.69 13.12
C VAL A 123 9.45 -7.85 14.09
N GLN A 124 8.43 -8.68 14.17
CA GLN A 124 8.46 -9.95 14.87
C GLN A 124 8.64 -11.03 13.83
N THR A 125 9.87 -11.53 13.69
CA THR A 125 10.16 -12.68 12.84
C THR A 125 9.85 -13.99 13.57
N GLN A 126 10.03 -15.12 12.93
CA GLN A 126 9.86 -16.42 13.60
C GLN A 126 10.96 -16.70 14.64
N THR A 127 12.12 -16.05 14.50
CA THR A 127 13.30 -16.30 15.34
C THR A 127 13.47 -15.26 16.44
N ARG A 128 13.16 -13.98 16.17
CA ARG A 128 13.45 -12.88 17.09
C ARG A 128 12.63 -11.62 16.78
N PRO A 129 12.38 -10.76 17.78
CA PRO A 129 11.94 -9.40 17.52
C PRO A 129 13.11 -8.55 17.04
N VAL A 130 12.86 -7.66 16.07
CA VAL A 130 13.83 -6.70 15.55
C VAL A 130 13.23 -5.31 15.55
N LYS A 131 14.01 -4.31 15.96
CA LYS A 131 13.63 -2.90 15.92
C LYS A 131 14.64 -2.12 15.09
N LEU A 132 14.14 -1.37 14.13
CA LEU A 132 14.93 -0.58 13.18
C LEU A 132 14.49 0.87 13.23
N GLN A 133 15.37 1.74 12.83
CA GLN A 133 15.09 3.15 12.58
C GLN A 133 15.59 3.54 11.21
N GLY A 134 14.93 4.49 10.56
CA GLY A 134 15.34 4.92 9.24
C GLY A 134 14.62 6.17 8.76
N THR A 135 14.93 6.53 7.54
CA THR A 135 14.28 7.62 6.81
C THR A 135 13.85 7.11 5.45
N ALA A 136 12.63 7.38 5.08
CA ALA A 136 12.13 7.18 3.73
C ALA A 136 11.74 8.52 3.11
N CYS A 137 11.90 8.62 1.80
CA CYS A 137 11.52 9.80 1.02
C CYS A 137 10.68 9.38 -0.18
N ARG A 138 9.84 10.29 -0.66
CA ARG A 138 9.10 10.12 -1.91
C ARG A 138 9.16 11.39 -2.74
N PRO A 139 9.33 11.30 -4.06
CA PRO A 139 9.10 12.43 -4.96
C PRO A 139 7.61 12.79 -4.97
N SER A 140 7.26 13.99 -5.42
CA SER A 140 5.87 14.42 -5.53
C SER A 140 5.07 13.41 -6.36
N GLY A 141 4.04 12.79 -5.76
CA GLY A 141 3.19 11.78 -6.41
C GLY A 141 3.83 10.40 -6.60
N GLY A 142 5.04 10.15 -6.07
CA GLY A 142 5.73 8.88 -6.16
C GLY A 142 5.52 7.96 -4.96
N GLU A 143 6.13 6.78 -5.03
CA GLU A 143 6.17 5.82 -3.92
C GLU A 143 7.27 6.15 -2.92
N TRP A 144 7.10 5.70 -1.68
CA TRP A 144 8.11 5.81 -0.65
C TRP A 144 9.30 4.91 -0.94
N ALA A 145 10.50 5.46 -0.85
CA ALA A 145 11.75 4.72 -0.96
C ALA A 145 12.57 4.96 0.31
N VAL A 146 13.05 3.87 0.91
CA VAL A 146 13.95 3.97 2.07
C VAL A 146 15.30 4.50 1.61
N LYS A 147 15.78 5.55 2.27
CA LYS A 147 17.08 6.18 1.97
C LYS A 147 18.17 5.71 2.94
N ASP A 148 17.79 5.49 4.18
CA ASP A 148 18.67 4.97 5.21
C ASP A 148 17.88 4.12 6.21
N VAL A 149 18.53 3.10 6.77
CA VAL A 149 17.97 2.23 7.79
C VAL A 149 19.10 1.58 8.60
N GLY A 150 18.87 1.43 9.89
CA GLY A 150 19.81 0.75 10.79
C GLY A 150 19.11 0.24 12.03
N PRO A 151 19.82 -0.53 12.86
CA PRO A 151 19.29 -0.97 14.15
C PRO A 151 18.84 0.22 14.99
N TRP A 152 17.74 0.04 15.70
CA TRP A 152 17.31 1.02 16.69
C TRP A 152 18.37 1.15 17.79
N LYS A 153 18.74 2.39 18.09
CA LYS A 153 19.64 2.71 19.21
C LYS A 153 18.83 3.47 20.24
N ASP A 154 18.66 2.87 21.42
CA ASP A 154 18.16 3.63 22.57
C ASP A 154 19.25 4.64 22.94
N LEU A 155 18.94 5.91 22.76
CA LEU A 155 19.74 6.99 23.32
C LEU A 155 19.35 7.11 24.79
N GLY A 156 20.01 6.29 25.62
CA GLY A 156 19.85 6.29 27.08
C GLY A 156 20.23 7.61 27.74
#